data_e2550c06b58c2c6edc00320208484b20
#
_entry.id   e2550c06b58c2c6edc00320208484b20
#
_cell.length_a   1.000
_cell.length_b   1.000
_cell.length_c   1.000
_cell.angle_alpha   90.00
_cell.angle_beta   90.00
_cell.angle_gamma   90.00
#
_symmetry.space_group_name_H-M   'P 1'
#
loop_
_entity.id
_entity.type
_entity.pdbx_description
1 polymer ?
#
loop_
_entity_poly.entity_id
_entity_poly.type
_entity_poly.pdbx_seq_one_letter_code
_entity_poly.pdbx_strand_id
1 'polypeptide(L)'
;MKKFIILLVIFLSLLQAHPVVFKGGKVIWLIDSPDITEIRFGKTFTKKFYSGVRLFNDKYGDQSYIASNNNLLVKRWNASSYQANIYALSSIGLNIDSEKSMYHIGLHTDWENRRFMVMHMIEYSSFNESIKNSIRLGFTPKITDYKGTAVWLIGQYTNYSFDDNNNEILMPVIRILKRNYLVEFGGNGKETFLSLM
;
A
#
# COMPACT_ATOMS: atom_id res chain seq x y z
N MET A 1 27.72 10.98 6.18
CA MET A 1 26.74 10.03 6.70
C MET A 1 25.76 10.62 7.71
N LYS A 2 26.19 11.22 8.85
CA LYS A 2 25.27 11.77 9.87
C LYS A 2 24.28 12.81 9.34
N LYS A 3 24.68 13.72 8.45
CA LYS A 3 23.82 14.75 7.84
C LYS A 3 22.77 14.14 6.90
N PHE A 4 23.08 13.05 6.21
CA PHE A 4 22.15 12.34 5.33
C PHE A 4 21.08 11.60 6.14
N ILE A 5 21.46 10.99 7.26
CA ILE A 5 20.53 10.33 8.20
C ILE A 5 19.58 11.35 8.84
N ILE A 6 20.09 12.53 9.23
CA ILE A 6 19.26 13.62 9.80
C ILE A 6 18.28 14.16 8.75
N LEU A 7 18.72 14.33 7.51
CA LEU A 7 17.82 14.74 6.40
C LEU A 7 16.74 13.69 6.12
N LEU A 8 17.09 12.40 6.14
CA LEU A 8 16.16 11.28 6.00
C LEU A 8 15.14 11.25 7.15
N VAL A 9 15.58 11.48 8.40
CA VAL A 9 14.71 11.52 9.58
C VAL A 9 13.76 12.74 9.57
N ILE A 10 14.20 13.89 9.07
CA ILE A 10 13.35 15.08 8.93
C ILE A 10 12.32 14.89 7.81
N PHE A 11 12.68 14.20 6.72
CA PHE A 11 11.75 13.87 5.63
C PHE A 11 10.65 12.87 6.05
N LEU A 12 10.96 11.96 6.98
CA LEU A 12 10.03 10.96 7.50
C LEU A 12 8.95 11.52 8.44
N SER A 13 9.04 12.79 8.86
CA SER A 13 8.10 13.38 9.81
C SER A 13 6.72 13.76 9.24
N LEU A 14 6.44 13.51 7.95
CA LEU A 14 5.22 13.94 7.25
C LEU A 14 4.34 12.81 6.73
N LEU A 15 4.58 11.55 7.13
CA LEU A 15 3.98 10.36 6.54
C LEU A 15 2.72 9.91 7.29
N GLN A 16 1.70 9.47 6.56
CA GLN A 16 0.46 8.90 7.12
C GLN A 16 0.01 7.63 6.40
N ALA A 17 -0.54 6.69 7.16
CA ALA A 17 -0.71 5.28 6.83
C ALA A 17 -2.00 4.89 6.08
N HIS A 18 -2.63 5.79 5.30
CA HIS A 18 -3.83 5.48 4.54
C HIS A 18 -3.69 5.87 3.06
N PRO A 19 -4.37 5.15 2.11
CA PRO A 19 -4.34 5.48 0.68
C PRO A 19 -4.80 6.90 0.36
N VAL A 20 -5.67 7.48 1.19
CA VAL A 20 -6.07 8.89 1.17
C VAL A 20 -5.99 9.41 2.60
N VAL A 21 -4.98 10.20 2.87
CA VAL A 21 -4.75 10.85 4.17
C VAL A 21 -5.58 12.15 4.27
N PHE A 22 -5.45 12.90 5.37
CA PHE A 22 -6.15 14.18 5.51
C PHE A 22 -5.76 15.18 4.40
N LYS A 23 -6.64 16.12 4.08
CA LYS A 23 -6.40 17.16 3.07
C LYS A 23 -5.08 17.89 3.33
N GLY A 24 -4.22 17.92 2.31
CA GLY A 24 -2.88 18.52 2.36
C GLY A 24 -1.77 17.58 2.82
N GLY A 25 -2.09 16.40 3.36
CA GLY A 25 -1.12 15.39 3.75
C GLY A 25 -0.29 14.90 2.57
N LYS A 26 1.01 14.71 2.81
CA LYS A 26 1.96 14.15 1.84
C LYS A 26 2.30 12.73 2.26
N VAL A 27 2.59 11.87 1.29
CA VAL A 27 2.95 10.47 1.52
C VAL A 27 4.23 10.17 0.75
N ILE A 28 5.14 9.48 1.41
CA ILE A 28 6.22 8.72 0.80
C ILE A 28 6.00 7.28 1.23
N TRP A 29 5.97 6.36 0.26
CA TRP A 29 5.72 4.96 0.54
C TRP A 29 6.71 4.10 -0.23
N LEU A 30 7.47 3.30 0.51
CA LEU A 30 8.39 2.29 -0.03
C LEU A 30 7.75 0.92 0.17
N ILE A 31 7.69 0.13 -0.89
CA ILE A 31 7.12 -1.21 -0.88
C ILE A 31 8.11 -2.14 -1.56
N ASP A 32 8.42 -3.23 -0.89
CA ASP A 32 9.07 -4.38 -1.47
C ASP A 32 8.21 -5.61 -1.20
N SER A 33 7.58 -6.12 -2.25
CA SER A 33 6.65 -7.26 -2.21
C SER A 33 7.11 -8.34 -3.18
N PRO A 34 6.53 -9.53 -3.17
CA PRO A 34 6.91 -10.60 -4.09
C PRO A 34 6.84 -10.21 -5.57
N ASP A 35 5.90 -9.33 -5.93
CA ASP A 35 5.62 -8.93 -7.30
C ASP A 35 6.33 -7.64 -7.73
N ILE A 36 6.48 -6.69 -6.82
CA ILE A 36 7.04 -5.36 -7.17
C ILE A 36 7.95 -4.83 -6.08
N THR A 37 8.95 -4.04 -6.50
CA THR A 37 9.64 -3.06 -5.66
C THR A 37 9.23 -1.67 -6.10
N GLU A 38 8.76 -0.83 -5.18
CA GLU A 38 8.09 0.42 -5.53
C GLU A 38 8.39 1.55 -4.55
N ILE A 39 8.47 2.78 -5.07
CA ILE A 39 8.42 4.02 -4.31
C ILE A 39 7.28 4.89 -4.82
N ARG A 40 6.48 5.44 -3.90
CA ARG A 40 5.38 6.37 -4.18
C ARG A 40 5.62 7.69 -3.48
N PHE A 41 5.31 8.77 -4.19
CA PHE A 41 5.28 10.14 -3.64
C PHE A 41 3.97 10.79 -4.03
N GLY A 42 3.30 11.43 -3.09
CA GLY A 42 2.09 12.14 -3.46
C GLY A 42 1.48 12.96 -2.34
N LYS A 43 0.34 13.56 -2.65
CA LYS A 43 -0.38 14.48 -1.79
C LYS A 43 -1.89 14.23 -1.88
N THR A 44 -2.57 14.40 -0.77
CA THR A 44 -4.03 14.44 -0.71
C THR A 44 -4.53 15.85 -1.00
N PHE A 45 -5.15 16.05 -2.14
CA PHE A 45 -5.65 17.36 -2.58
C PHE A 45 -6.98 17.73 -1.95
N THR A 46 -7.85 16.75 -1.78
CA THR A 46 -9.15 16.93 -1.13
C THR A 46 -9.33 15.88 -0.03
N LYS A 47 -10.43 15.91 0.73
CA LYS A 47 -10.75 14.87 1.72
C LYS A 47 -10.96 13.48 1.10
N LYS A 48 -11.10 13.40 -0.24
CA LYS A 48 -11.40 12.16 -0.96
C LYS A 48 -10.39 11.79 -2.04
N PHE A 49 -9.51 12.70 -2.45
CA PHE A 49 -8.64 12.49 -3.60
C PHE A 49 -7.17 12.70 -3.25
N TYR A 50 -6.39 11.65 -3.46
CA TYR A 50 -4.94 11.62 -3.44
C TYR A 50 -4.41 11.45 -4.85
N SER A 51 -3.32 12.14 -5.18
CA SER A 51 -2.58 11.93 -6.42
C SER A 51 -1.09 12.10 -6.19
N GLY A 52 -0.31 11.39 -6.99
CA GLY A 52 1.12 11.37 -6.90
C GLY A 52 1.78 10.66 -8.06
N VAL A 53 3.03 10.28 -7.86
CA VAL A 53 3.85 9.52 -8.79
C VAL A 53 4.31 8.24 -8.11
N ARG A 54 4.38 7.17 -8.86
CA ARG A 54 4.98 5.90 -8.48
C ARG A 54 6.09 5.53 -9.46
N LEU A 55 7.20 5.04 -8.92
CA LEU A 55 8.27 4.38 -9.66
C LEU A 55 8.31 2.95 -9.16
N PHE A 56 8.25 2.00 -10.05
CA PHE A 56 8.27 0.59 -9.64
C PHE A 56 8.98 -0.29 -10.66
N ASN A 57 9.55 -1.38 -10.14
CA ASN A 57 10.06 -2.50 -10.92
C ASN A 57 9.12 -3.68 -10.74
N ASP A 58 8.65 -4.25 -11.84
CA ASP A 58 7.93 -5.52 -11.89
C ASP A 58 8.94 -6.66 -11.81
N LYS A 59 8.87 -7.47 -10.76
CA LYS A 59 9.84 -8.54 -10.52
C LYS A 59 9.65 -9.76 -11.42
N TYR A 60 8.47 -9.93 -12.00
CA TYR A 60 8.20 -11.04 -12.92
C TYR A 60 8.76 -10.75 -14.33
N GLY A 61 8.57 -9.54 -14.82
CA GLY A 61 9.07 -9.11 -16.13
C GLY A 61 10.43 -8.41 -16.09
N ASP A 62 10.98 -8.13 -14.91
CA ASP A 62 12.19 -7.32 -14.69
C ASP A 62 12.17 -6.00 -15.48
N GLN A 63 11.04 -5.31 -15.40
CA GLN A 63 10.79 -4.07 -16.13
C GLN A 63 10.48 -2.92 -15.18
N SER A 64 10.99 -1.73 -15.49
CA SER A 64 10.80 -0.54 -14.67
C SER A 64 9.80 0.43 -15.29
N TYR A 65 9.00 1.06 -14.42
CA TYR A 65 7.88 1.91 -14.83
C TYR A 65 7.86 3.21 -14.03
N ILE A 66 7.41 4.28 -14.69
CA ILE A 66 6.98 5.51 -14.05
C ILE A 66 5.50 5.72 -14.33
N ALA A 67 4.72 5.99 -13.30
CA ALA A 67 3.28 6.17 -13.46
C ALA A 67 2.71 7.20 -12.47
N SER A 68 1.54 7.75 -12.80
CA SER A 68 0.71 8.43 -11.82
C SER A 68 0.23 7.44 -10.74
N ASN A 69 -0.13 7.93 -9.57
CA ASN A 69 -0.78 7.14 -8.52
C ASN A 69 -1.96 7.93 -7.99
N ASN A 70 -3.17 7.50 -8.34
CA ASN A 70 -4.39 8.23 -8.02
C ASN A 70 -5.32 7.35 -7.19
N ASN A 71 -5.76 7.85 -6.04
CA ASN A 71 -6.67 7.15 -5.14
C ASN A 71 -7.86 8.05 -4.83
N LEU A 72 -9.06 7.54 -5.07
CA LEU A 72 -10.32 8.21 -4.77
C LEU A 72 -11.05 7.47 -3.65
N LEU A 73 -11.30 8.14 -2.54
CA LEU A 73 -12.19 7.65 -1.49
C LEU A 73 -13.64 7.79 -1.97
N VAL A 74 -14.22 6.68 -2.43
CA VAL A 74 -15.59 6.62 -2.94
C VAL A 74 -16.58 6.75 -1.80
N LYS A 75 -16.40 5.95 -0.74
CA LYS A 75 -17.30 5.93 0.41
C LYS A 75 -16.53 5.70 1.70
N ARG A 76 -16.98 6.37 2.76
CA ARG A 76 -16.51 6.14 4.14
C ARG A 76 -17.70 6.05 5.08
N TRP A 77 -17.65 5.07 5.95
CA TRP A 77 -18.55 4.94 7.09
C TRP A 77 -17.72 5.11 8.36
N ASN A 78 -18.11 6.06 9.19
CA ASN A 78 -17.53 6.28 10.51
C ASN A 78 -18.59 6.04 11.56
N ALA A 79 -18.45 4.98 12.31
CA ALA A 79 -19.24 4.73 13.51
C ALA A 79 -18.37 4.94 14.77
N SER A 80 -18.98 4.96 15.93
CA SER A 80 -18.24 5.11 17.19
C SER A 80 -17.29 3.93 17.47
N SER A 81 -17.57 2.75 16.90
CA SER A 81 -16.83 1.51 17.16
C SER A 81 -16.02 1.00 15.98
N TYR A 82 -16.24 1.50 14.75
CA TYR A 82 -15.51 1.06 13.56
C TYR A 82 -15.45 2.13 12.48
N GLN A 83 -14.52 1.94 11.54
CA GLN A 83 -14.44 2.66 10.27
C GLN A 83 -14.46 1.64 9.13
N ALA A 84 -15.12 2.01 8.02
CA ALA A 84 -15.04 1.25 6.77
C ALA A 84 -14.88 2.20 5.58
N ASN A 85 -14.13 1.78 4.58
CA ASN A 85 -13.82 2.60 3.40
C ASN A 85 -13.91 1.79 2.12
N ILE A 86 -14.22 2.49 1.02
CA ILE A 86 -14.06 2.00 -0.35
C ILE A 86 -13.25 3.02 -1.11
N TYR A 87 -12.17 2.58 -1.76
CA TYR A 87 -11.32 3.40 -2.61
C TYR A 87 -11.27 2.83 -4.03
N ALA A 88 -11.34 3.71 -5.01
CA ALA A 88 -10.95 3.41 -6.39
C ALA A 88 -9.49 3.83 -6.59
N LEU A 89 -8.69 2.95 -7.19
CA LEU A 89 -7.29 3.14 -7.46
C LEU A 89 -7.07 3.21 -8.96
N SER A 90 -6.18 4.10 -9.42
CA SER A 90 -5.81 4.16 -10.83
C SER A 90 -4.39 4.69 -11.03
N SER A 91 -3.74 4.20 -12.07
CA SER A 91 -2.43 4.68 -12.53
C SER A 91 -2.40 4.68 -14.05
N ILE A 92 -1.69 5.65 -14.62
CA ILE A 92 -1.33 5.69 -16.04
C ILE A 92 0.14 6.05 -16.09
N GLY A 93 0.90 5.36 -16.91
CA GLY A 93 2.34 5.54 -16.97
C GLY A 93 2.98 4.89 -18.17
N LEU A 94 4.30 4.80 -18.11
CA LEU A 94 5.15 4.29 -19.18
C LEU A 94 6.19 3.31 -18.60
N ASN A 95 6.53 2.30 -19.38
CA ASN A 95 7.74 1.53 -19.21
C ASN A 95 8.93 2.43 -19.52
N ILE A 96 9.95 2.44 -18.66
CA ILE A 96 11.08 3.38 -18.75
C ILE A 96 11.97 3.06 -19.95
N ASP A 97 12.11 1.77 -20.31
CA ASP A 97 13.04 1.32 -21.36
C ASP A 97 12.37 1.29 -22.74
N SER A 98 11.12 0.84 -22.82
CA SER A 98 10.41 0.64 -24.10
C SER A 98 9.42 1.74 -24.45
N GLU A 99 9.18 2.71 -23.54
CA GLU A 99 8.19 3.79 -23.65
C GLU A 99 6.74 3.31 -23.88
N LYS A 100 6.48 2.00 -23.75
CA LYS A 100 5.13 1.46 -23.86
C LYS A 100 4.26 1.98 -22.74
N SER A 101 3.06 2.44 -23.09
CA SER A 101 2.09 2.89 -22.11
C SER A 101 1.56 1.74 -21.26
N MET A 102 1.28 2.01 -19.99
CA MET A 102 0.63 1.10 -19.07
C MET A 102 -0.50 1.80 -18.32
N TYR A 103 -1.47 1.03 -17.90
CA TYR A 103 -2.47 1.48 -16.93
C TYR A 103 -2.69 0.42 -15.85
N HIS A 104 -3.18 0.88 -14.72
CA HIS A 104 -3.52 0.06 -13.59
C HIS A 104 -4.82 0.60 -12.99
N ILE A 105 -5.74 -0.28 -12.67
CA ILE A 105 -7.01 0.04 -12.02
C ILE A 105 -7.25 -0.92 -10.86
N GLY A 106 -7.90 -0.46 -9.81
CA GLY A 106 -8.17 -1.31 -8.66
C GLY A 106 -9.27 -0.79 -7.77
N LEU A 107 -9.71 -1.67 -6.91
CA LEU A 107 -10.63 -1.40 -5.82
C LEU A 107 -10.00 -1.87 -4.51
N HIS A 108 -9.99 -0.99 -3.53
CA HIS A 108 -9.55 -1.31 -2.18
C HIS A 108 -10.72 -1.08 -1.23
N THR A 109 -11.02 -2.05 -0.43
CA THR A 109 -12.02 -1.94 0.64
C THR A 109 -11.37 -2.31 1.96
N ASP A 110 -11.69 -1.56 3.01
CA ASP A 110 -11.26 -1.89 4.36
C ASP A 110 -12.38 -1.69 5.38
N TRP A 111 -12.31 -2.44 6.43
CA TRP A 111 -13.07 -2.29 7.65
C TRP A 111 -12.13 -2.51 8.82
N GLU A 112 -12.15 -1.61 9.78
CA GLU A 112 -11.35 -1.73 10.99
C GLU A 112 -12.07 -1.23 12.23
N ASN A 113 -11.74 -1.82 13.36
CA ASN A 113 -12.05 -1.32 14.69
C ASN A 113 -10.77 -1.27 15.53
N ARG A 114 -10.89 -1.07 16.84
CA ARG A 114 -9.71 -0.98 17.72
C ARG A 114 -8.93 -2.28 17.89
N ARG A 115 -9.46 -3.44 17.44
CA ARG A 115 -8.83 -4.76 17.61
C ARG A 115 -8.68 -5.56 16.34
N PHE A 116 -9.57 -5.39 15.37
CA PHE A 116 -9.64 -6.19 14.17
C PHE A 116 -9.64 -5.32 12.93
N MET A 117 -9.03 -5.80 11.88
CA MET A 117 -9.11 -5.22 10.55
C MET A 117 -9.36 -6.31 9.51
N VAL A 118 -10.12 -5.96 8.50
CA VAL A 118 -10.29 -6.73 7.27
C VAL A 118 -10.02 -5.79 6.12
N MET A 119 -9.20 -6.20 5.17
CA MET A 119 -8.91 -5.45 3.96
C MET A 119 -9.01 -6.39 2.76
N HIS A 120 -9.58 -5.91 1.69
CA HIS A 120 -9.62 -6.59 0.42
C HIS A 120 -9.19 -5.62 -0.69
N MET A 121 -8.33 -6.07 -1.58
CA MET A 121 -7.86 -5.30 -2.71
C MET A 121 -7.86 -6.18 -3.96
N ILE A 122 -8.45 -5.68 -5.03
CA ILE A 122 -8.38 -6.28 -6.36
C ILE A 122 -7.82 -5.24 -7.33
N GLU A 123 -6.84 -5.62 -8.13
CA GLU A 123 -6.12 -4.74 -9.03
C GLU A 123 -5.88 -5.44 -10.36
N TYR A 124 -6.06 -4.71 -11.46
CA TYR A 124 -5.66 -5.12 -12.79
C TYR A 124 -4.49 -4.25 -13.27
N SER A 125 -3.50 -4.87 -13.86
CA SER A 125 -2.30 -4.23 -14.41
C SER A 125 -2.11 -4.62 -15.87
N SER A 126 -2.10 -3.62 -16.77
CA SER A 126 -1.98 -3.86 -18.21
C SER A 126 -0.54 -4.19 -18.66
N PHE A 127 0.45 -3.92 -17.82
CA PHE A 127 1.87 -4.13 -18.19
C PHE A 127 2.25 -5.62 -18.24
N ASN A 128 1.58 -6.45 -17.47
CA ASN A 128 1.76 -7.91 -17.45
C ASN A 128 0.41 -8.65 -17.53
N GLU A 129 -0.66 -7.95 -17.91
CA GLU A 129 -2.03 -8.48 -18.02
C GLU A 129 -2.50 -9.25 -16.79
N SER A 130 -2.05 -8.84 -15.60
CA SER A 130 -2.30 -9.55 -14.36
C SER A 130 -3.48 -9.01 -13.58
N ILE A 131 -4.16 -9.91 -12.87
CA ILE A 131 -5.09 -9.58 -11.80
C ILE A 131 -4.47 -10.00 -10.47
N LYS A 132 -4.35 -9.04 -9.56
CA LYS A 132 -3.93 -9.26 -8.18
C LYS A 132 -5.14 -9.15 -7.26
N ASN A 133 -5.39 -10.20 -6.49
CA ASN A 133 -6.44 -10.24 -5.48
C ASN A 133 -5.80 -10.49 -4.12
N SER A 134 -5.98 -9.57 -3.16
CA SER A 134 -5.36 -9.65 -1.85
C SER A 134 -6.38 -9.48 -0.73
N ILE A 135 -6.35 -10.39 0.25
CA ILE A 135 -7.16 -10.31 1.47
C ILE A 135 -6.21 -10.25 2.67
N ARG A 136 -6.49 -9.35 3.59
CA ARG A 136 -5.74 -9.20 4.83
C ARG A 136 -6.68 -9.23 6.03
N LEU A 137 -6.36 -10.07 7.00
CA LEU A 137 -7.07 -10.16 8.29
C LEU A 137 -6.08 -9.81 9.38
N GLY A 138 -6.36 -8.78 10.16
CA GLY A 138 -5.47 -8.28 11.19
C GLY A 138 -6.10 -8.27 12.58
N PHE A 139 -5.25 -8.49 13.57
CA PHE A 139 -5.59 -8.43 14.99
C PHE A 139 -4.50 -7.68 15.75
N THR A 140 -4.90 -6.76 16.65
CA THR A 140 -3.98 -6.14 17.61
C THR A 140 -4.18 -6.71 19.00
N PRO A 141 -3.14 -7.32 19.61
CA PRO A 141 -3.24 -7.88 20.96
C PRO A 141 -3.42 -6.79 22.03
N LYS A 142 -2.94 -5.58 21.77
CA LYS A 142 -3.03 -4.45 22.71
C LYS A 142 -3.67 -3.24 22.07
N ILE A 143 -4.76 -2.78 22.64
CA ILE A 143 -5.37 -1.49 22.27
C ILE A 143 -4.46 -0.37 22.77
N THR A 144 -4.07 0.53 21.88
CA THR A 144 -3.22 1.68 22.19
C THR A 144 -3.93 2.99 21.87
N ASP A 145 -3.54 4.07 22.54
CA ASP A 145 -3.96 5.40 22.18
C ASP A 145 -3.26 5.87 20.89
N TYR A 146 -3.79 6.89 20.26
CA TYR A 146 -3.24 7.48 19.02
C TYR A 146 -1.74 7.87 19.11
N LYS A 147 -1.26 8.24 20.31
CA LYS A 147 0.15 8.57 20.56
C LYS A 147 1.02 7.34 20.81
N GLY A 148 0.40 6.21 21.11
CA GLY A 148 1.08 4.95 21.39
C GLY A 148 1.58 4.25 20.13
N THR A 149 2.29 3.15 20.33
CA THR A 149 2.72 2.25 19.24
C THR A 149 1.73 1.10 19.16
N ALA A 150 1.00 1.01 18.05
CA ALA A 150 0.12 -0.11 17.78
C ALA A 150 0.87 -1.19 16.99
N VAL A 151 0.74 -2.44 17.42
CA VAL A 151 1.30 -3.61 16.72
C VAL A 151 0.14 -4.48 16.27
N TRP A 152 0.12 -4.82 14.98
CA TRP A 152 -0.88 -5.69 14.38
C TRP A 152 -0.22 -6.96 13.86
N LEU A 153 -0.86 -8.07 14.12
CA LEU A 153 -0.56 -9.36 13.52
C LEU A 153 -1.56 -9.58 12.39
N ILE A 154 -1.06 -9.79 11.18
CA ILE A 154 -1.88 -9.84 9.96
C ILE A 154 -1.59 -11.14 9.23
N GLY A 155 -2.64 -11.85 8.85
CA GLY A 155 -2.58 -12.88 7.83
C GLY A 155 -2.90 -12.25 6.48
N GLN A 156 -2.01 -12.36 5.52
CA GLN A 156 -2.20 -11.89 4.16
C GLN A 156 -2.26 -13.08 3.20
N TYR A 157 -3.33 -13.15 2.43
CA TYR A 157 -3.43 -14.03 1.27
C TYR A 157 -3.44 -13.17 0.01
N THR A 158 -2.63 -13.52 -0.96
CA THR A 158 -2.57 -12.84 -2.26
C THR A 158 -2.57 -13.89 -3.37
N ASN A 159 -3.46 -13.71 -4.33
CA ASN A 159 -3.49 -14.46 -5.58
C ASN A 159 -3.11 -13.54 -6.72
N TYR A 160 -2.17 -13.98 -7.54
CA TYR A 160 -1.75 -13.35 -8.80
C TYR A 160 -2.17 -14.25 -9.94
N SER A 161 -3.01 -13.74 -10.83
CA SER A 161 -3.41 -14.44 -12.06
C SER A 161 -2.85 -13.66 -13.25
N PHE A 162 -1.96 -14.26 -14.02
CA PHE A 162 -1.38 -13.71 -15.24
C PHE A 162 -1.16 -14.84 -16.25
N ASP A 163 -1.55 -14.65 -17.51
CA ASP A 163 -1.68 -15.69 -18.52
C ASP A 163 -2.45 -16.90 -17.94
N ASP A 164 -2.00 -18.12 -18.17
CA ASP A 164 -2.59 -19.33 -17.61
C ASP A 164 -2.01 -19.73 -16.23
N ASN A 165 -1.24 -18.83 -15.60
CA ASN A 165 -0.57 -19.10 -14.32
C ASN A 165 -1.28 -18.41 -13.16
N ASN A 166 -1.45 -19.15 -12.07
CA ASN A 166 -1.89 -18.65 -10.77
C ASN A 166 -0.79 -18.83 -9.73
N ASN A 167 -0.43 -17.75 -9.05
CA ASN A 167 0.50 -17.81 -7.94
C ASN A 167 -0.20 -17.36 -6.66
N GLU A 168 -0.25 -18.25 -5.68
CA GLU A 168 -0.91 -18.00 -4.39
C GLU A 168 0.13 -17.86 -3.29
N ILE A 169 0.05 -16.78 -2.55
CA ILE A 169 0.97 -16.45 -1.46
C ILE A 169 0.18 -16.23 -0.18
N LEU A 170 0.39 -17.10 0.81
CA LEU A 170 -0.05 -16.88 2.17
C LEU A 170 1.14 -16.44 3.02
N MET A 171 0.98 -15.31 3.72
CA MET A 171 2.09 -14.68 4.43
C MET A 171 1.62 -14.06 5.75
N PRO A 172 2.26 -14.40 6.88
CA PRO A 172 2.14 -13.60 8.11
C PRO A 172 2.87 -12.27 7.94
N VAL A 173 2.23 -11.19 8.38
CA VAL A 173 2.78 -9.83 8.35
C VAL A 173 2.63 -9.19 9.73
N ILE A 174 3.66 -8.52 10.18
CA ILE A 174 3.63 -7.67 11.37
C ILE A 174 3.60 -6.23 10.91
N ARG A 175 2.59 -5.47 11.38
CA ARG A 175 2.48 -4.03 11.17
C ARG A 175 2.75 -3.31 12.47
N ILE A 176 3.61 -2.32 12.41
CA ILE A 176 3.88 -1.38 13.50
C ILE A 176 3.43 0.00 13.05
N LEU A 177 2.51 0.58 13.79
CA LEU A 177 1.99 1.91 13.53
C LEU A 177 2.27 2.82 14.72
N LYS A 178 2.92 3.95 14.50
CA LYS A 178 3.17 4.98 15.51
C LYS A 178 2.93 6.35 14.93
N ARG A 179 1.85 7.01 15.34
CA ARG A 179 1.42 8.30 14.76
C ARG A 179 1.24 8.20 13.24
N ASN A 180 2.18 8.79 12.49
CA ASN A 180 2.17 8.87 11.04
C ASN A 180 3.09 7.85 10.36
N TYR A 181 3.81 7.05 11.14
CA TYR A 181 4.76 6.07 10.61
C TYR A 181 4.13 4.69 10.60
N LEU A 182 4.24 4.03 9.47
CA LEU A 182 3.85 2.64 9.30
C LEU A 182 5.05 1.85 8.80
N VAL A 183 5.30 0.74 9.47
CA VAL A 183 6.27 -0.27 9.06
C VAL A 183 5.53 -1.60 9.02
N GLU A 184 5.63 -2.31 7.91
CA GLU A 184 5.17 -3.68 7.79
C GLU A 184 6.30 -4.56 7.32
N PHE A 185 6.38 -5.76 7.84
CA PHE A 185 7.28 -6.80 7.35
C PHE A 185 6.60 -8.16 7.48
N GLY A 186 6.85 -9.01 6.52
CA GLY A 186 6.29 -10.36 6.46
C GLY A 186 7.18 -11.31 5.69
N GLY A 187 6.87 -12.58 5.78
CA GLY A 187 7.55 -13.63 5.04
C GLY A 187 6.97 -15.00 5.31
N ASN A 188 7.11 -15.91 4.37
CA ASN A 188 6.64 -17.30 4.46
C ASN A 188 7.78 -18.32 4.24
N GLY A 189 9.03 -17.87 4.30
CA GLY A 189 10.22 -18.71 4.06
C GLY A 189 10.66 -18.77 2.58
N LYS A 190 9.81 -18.37 1.64
CA LYS A 190 10.13 -18.26 0.20
C LYS A 190 10.07 -16.81 -0.27
N GLU A 191 9.05 -16.10 0.17
CA GLU A 191 8.75 -14.74 -0.22
C GLU A 191 8.86 -13.80 0.97
N THR A 192 9.24 -12.56 0.71
CA THR A 192 9.34 -11.49 1.72
C THR A 192 8.48 -10.29 1.35
N PHE A 193 8.08 -9.53 2.35
CA PHE A 193 7.31 -8.30 2.21
C PHE A 193 7.84 -7.25 3.17
N LEU A 194 8.12 -6.07 2.66
CA LEU A 194 8.47 -4.88 3.43
C LEU A 194 7.66 -3.68 2.93
N SER A 195 7.12 -2.89 3.85
CA SER A 195 6.42 -1.66 3.52
C SER A 195 6.75 -0.60 4.56
N LEU A 196 7.18 0.56 4.10
CA LEU A 196 7.57 1.71 4.92
C LEU A 196 6.80 2.94 4.43
N MET A 197 6.01 3.53 5.31
CA MET A 197 5.27 4.75 5.02
C MET A 197 5.42 5.76 6.16
#